data_228972eb13714e3925cc8eb63a8959e7
#
_entry.id   228972eb13714e3925cc8eb63a8959e7
#
_cell.length_a   1.000
_cell.length_b   1.000
_cell.length_c   1.000
_cell.angle_alpha   90.00
_cell.angle_beta   90.00
_cell.angle_gamma   90.00
#
_symmetry.space_group_name_H-M   'P 1'
#
loop_
_entity.id
_entity.type
_entity.pdbx_description
1 polymer ?
#
loop_
_entity_poly.entity_id
_entity_poly.type
_entity_poly.pdbx_seq_one_letter_code
_entity_poly.pdbx_strand_id
1 'polypeptide(L)'
;LITGIGAAAIHYLIIFLQINPEISLINQFLENPSLGTYQYLVDNCHQQNLKEVFQNNLRVLQANPSALNELTAATTSIKESFVGSYNIVGASGSVFGLLLAFGMLFPNSYIYIWFLLPLKAKYFVIIYGALELFFGIAGTADGIAHFAHLGGMVFGIFMILYWRKKDRDNNWYNY
;
A
#
# COMPACT_ATOMS: atom_id res chain seq x y z
N LEU A 1 -16.50 -9.48 1.81
CA LEU A 1 -16.71 -8.19 1.16
C LEU A 1 -16.20 -7.03 2.01
N ILE A 2 -16.67 -6.88 3.27
CA ILE A 2 -16.28 -5.76 4.16
C ILE A 2 -14.76 -5.71 4.38
N THR A 3 -14.12 -6.85 4.64
CA THR A 3 -12.66 -6.94 4.82
C THR A 3 -11.89 -6.55 3.57
N GLY A 4 -12.40 -6.89 2.37
CA GLY A 4 -11.80 -6.51 1.10
C GLY A 4 -11.92 -5.02 0.80
N ILE A 5 -13.10 -4.43 1.04
CA ILE A 5 -13.31 -2.99 0.89
C ILE A 5 -12.45 -2.22 1.89
N GLY A 6 -12.42 -2.66 3.15
CA GLY A 6 -11.58 -2.05 4.18
C GLY A 6 -10.08 -2.16 3.86
N ALA A 7 -9.64 -3.32 3.36
CA ALA A 7 -8.27 -3.52 2.90
C ALA A 7 -7.91 -2.55 1.76
N ALA A 8 -8.79 -2.43 0.76
CA ALA A 8 -8.58 -1.51 -0.36
C ALA A 8 -8.53 -0.04 0.10
N ALA A 9 -9.39 0.35 1.05
CA ALA A 9 -9.41 1.71 1.59
C ALA A 9 -8.12 2.06 2.35
N ILE A 10 -7.62 1.15 3.21
CA ILE A 10 -6.35 1.35 3.92
C ILE A 10 -5.18 1.40 2.93
N HIS A 11 -5.15 0.48 1.98
CA HIS A 11 -4.10 0.45 0.97
C HIS A 11 -4.09 1.73 0.13
N TYR A 12 -5.25 2.18 -0.34
CA TYR A 12 -5.39 3.45 -1.05
C TYR A 12 -4.88 4.64 -0.23
N LEU A 13 -5.27 4.71 1.05
CA LEU A 13 -4.81 5.79 1.94
C LEU A 13 -3.29 5.82 2.06
N ILE A 14 -2.65 4.65 2.22
CA ILE A 14 -1.20 4.56 2.35
C ILE A 14 -0.51 4.95 1.03
N ILE A 15 -0.98 4.43 -0.11
CA ILE A 15 -0.48 4.84 -1.43
C ILE A 15 -0.60 6.36 -1.57
N PHE A 16 -1.78 6.92 -1.29
CA PHE A 16 -2.01 8.36 -1.38
C PHE A 16 -1.01 9.16 -0.55
N LEU A 17 -0.76 8.77 0.71
CA LEU A 17 0.20 9.44 1.57
C LEU A 17 1.64 9.31 1.07
N GLN A 18 1.98 8.19 0.43
CA GLN A 18 3.32 7.94 -0.11
C GLN A 18 3.60 8.69 -1.41
N ILE A 19 2.62 8.79 -2.31
CA ILE A 19 2.84 9.38 -3.64
C ILE A 19 2.46 10.86 -3.74
N ASN A 20 1.57 11.33 -2.87
CA ASN A 20 1.06 12.71 -2.93
C ASN A 20 2.16 13.78 -2.85
N PRO A 21 3.22 13.67 -2.03
CA PRO A 21 4.32 14.62 -2.03
C PRO A 21 5.00 14.74 -3.39
N GLU A 22 5.28 13.62 -4.05
CA GLU A 22 5.94 13.58 -5.35
C GLU A 22 5.04 14.15 -6.46
N ILE A 23 3.75 13.80 -6.43
CA ILE A 23 2.77 14.34 -7.38
C ILE A 23 2.64 15.85 -7.22
N SER A 24 2.66 16.36 -5.98
CA SER A 24 2.61 17.80 -5.71
C SER A 24 3.82 18.54 -6.31
N LEU A 25 5.03 18.00 -6.16
CA LEU A 25 6.26 18.54 -6.75
C LEU A 25 6.19 18.56 -8.28
N ILE A 26 5.74 17.45 -8.88
CA ILE A 26 5.58 17.36 -10.33
C ILE A 26 4.55 18.36 -10.82
N ASN A 27 3.41 18.50 -10.15
CA ASN A 27 2.38 19.47 -10.53
C ASN A 27 2.88 20.91 -10.45
N GLN A 28 3.64 21.26 -9.42
CA GLN A 28 4.25 22.60 -9.28
C GLN A 28 5.16 22.94 -10.47
N PHE A 29 5.94 21.97 -10.96
CA PHE A 29 6.71 22.14 -12.18
C PHE A 29 5.80 22.29 -13.41
N LEU A 30 4.79 21.43 -13.56
CA LEU A 30 3.89 21.46 -14.73
C LEU A 30 3.03 22.73 -14.82
N GLU A 31 2.68 23.35 -13.69
CA GLU A 31 1.96 24.62 -13.64
C GLU A 31 2.83 25.81 -14.09
N ASN A 32 4.12 25.79 -13.75
CA ASN A 32 5.07 26.84 -14.09
C ASN A 32 6.39 26.26 -14.62
N PRO A 33 6.42 25.75 -15.86
CA PRO A 33 7.61 25.10 -16.40
C PRO A 33 8.78 26.07 -16.54
N SER A 34 9.88 25.78 -15.82
CA SER A 34 11.13 26.53 -15.89
C SER A 34 12.29 25.69 -15.40
N LEU A 35 13.52 26.10 -15.71
CA LEU A 35 14.72 25.47 -15.16
C LEU A 35 14.71 25.48 -13.62
N GLY A 36 14.27 26.58 -13.01
CA GLY A 36 14.23 26.73 -11.55
C GLY A 36 13.23 25.79 -10.89
N THR A 37 12.02 25.67 -11.42
CA THR A 37 11.00 24.74 -10.89
C THR A 37 11.36 23.29 -11.14
N TYR A 38 12.06 22.99 -12.25
CA TYR A 38 12.58 21.64 -12.49
C TYR A 38 13.71 21.26 -11.53
N GLN A 39 14.63 22.19 -11.26
CA GLN A 39 15.67 22.02 -10.25
C GLN A 39 15.06 21.75 -8.88
N TYR A 40 14.05 22.54 -8.49
CA TYR A 40 13.33 22.35 -7.24
C TYR A 40 12.67 20.97 -7.14
N LEU A 41 12.05 20.48 -8.23
CA LEU A 41 11.50 19.12 -8.31
C LEU A 41 12.58 18.08 -8.04
N VAL A 42 13.75 18.18 -8.68
CA VAL A 42 14.86 17.22 -8.49
C VAL A 42 15.38 17.23 -7.07
N ASP A 43 15.58 18.42 -6.49
CA ASP A 43 16.18 18.57 -5.17
C ASP A 43 15.28 18.03 -4.06
N ASN A 44 13.96 18.15 -4.21
CA ASN A 44 12.98 17.74 -3.22
C ASN A 44 12.33 16.37 -3.50
N CYS A 45 12.65 15.71 -4.61
CA CYS A 45 12.17 14.37 -4.91
C CYS A 45 12.77 13.35 -3.94
N HIS A 46 11.91 12.57 -3.25
CA HIS A 46 12.33 11.58 -2.25
C HIS A 46 12.46 10.17 -2.84
N GLN A 47 11.67 9.88 -3.89
CA GLN A 47 11.69 8.58 -4.56
C GLN A 47 12.93 8.43 -5.44
N GLN A 48 13.86 7.55 -5.06
CA GLN A 48 15.16 7.40 -5.71
C GLN A 48 15.06 7.16 -7.22
N ASN A 49 14.18 6.24 -7.63
CA ASN A 49 13.99 5.93 -9.06
C ASN A 49 13.52 7.12 -9.88
N LEU A 50 12.56 7.89 -9.35
CA LEU A 50 12.09 9.13 -10.00
C LEU A 50 13.17 10.20 -10.02
N LYS A 51 13.88 10.35 -8.90
CA LYS A 51 14.96 11.32 -8.76
C LYS A 51 16.05 11.11 -9.80
N GLU A 52 16.47 9.89 -10.05
CA GLU A 52 17.47 9.56 -11.07
C GLU A 52 16.99 9.96 -12.47
N VAL A 53 15.75 9.66 -12.82
CA VAL A 53 15.15 10.07 -14.09
C VAL A 53 15.13 11.59 -14.23
N PHE A 54 14.65 12.30 -13.19
CA PHE A 54 14.60 13.77 -13.22
C PHE A 54 15.99 14.41 -13.22
N GLN A 55 16.97 13.84 -12.54
CA GLN A 55 18.37 14.33 -12.60
C GLN A 55 18.95 14.22 -14.01
N ASN A 56 18.71 13.12 -14.72
CA ASN A 56 19.18 12.96 -16.09
C ASN A 56 18.51 13.99 -17.02
N ASN A 57 17.22 14.19 -16.88
CA ASN A 57 16.49 15.19 -17.63
C ASN A 57 16.93 16.63 -17.32
N LEU A 58 17.28 16.92 -16.06
CA LEU A 58 17.81 18.22 -15.65
C LEU A 58 19.13 18.53 -16.37
N ARG A 59 20.02 17.56 -16.51
CA ARG A 59 21.29 17.74 -17.26
C ARG A 59 21.01 18.10 -18.72
N VAL A 60 20.01 17.46 -19.34
CA VAL A 60 19.58 17.79 -20.71
C VAL A 60 19.09 19.24 -20.79
N LEU A 61 18.23 19.65 -19.84
CA LEU A 61 17.69 21.00 -19.79
C LEU A 61 18.76 22.07 -19.55
N GLN A 62 19.75 21.78 -18.71
CA GLN A 62 20.88 22.69 -18.47
C GLN A 62 21.77 22.85 -19.71
N ALA A 63 21.95 21.78 -20.50
CA ALA A 63 22.72 21.82 -21.74
C ALA A 63 21.93 22.47 -22.91
N ASN A 64 20.62 22.30 -22.92
CA ASN A 64 19.73 22.79 -23.97
C ASN A 64 18.43 23.36 -23.39
N PRO A 65 18.35 24.65 -23.05
CA PRO A 65 17.16 25.27 -22.50
C PRO A 65 15.91 25.21 -23.41
N SER A 66 16.09 25.03 -24.73
CA SER A 66 14.97 24.88 -25.66
C SER A 66 14.22 23.53 -25.51
N ALA A 67 14.79 22.58 -24.82
CA ALA A 67 14.16 21.28 -24.53
C ALA A 67 13.05 21.34 -23.46
N LEU A 68 12.75 22.52 -22.89
CA LEU A 68 11.78 22.68 -21.81
C LEU A 68 10.39 22.12 -22.16
N ASN A 69 9.88 22.39 -23.37
CA ASN A 69 8.56 21.88 -23.79
C ASN A 69 8.53 20.36 -23.91
N GLU A 70 9.59 19.76 -24.44
CA GLU A 70 9.73 18.32 -24.56
C GLU A 70 9.80 17.65 -23.16
N LEU A 71 10.58 18.26 -22.27
CA LEU A 71 10.69 17.79 -20.87
C LEU A 71 9.40 17.95 -20.10
N THR A 72 8.61 18.97 -20.36
CA THR A 72 7.28 19.14 -19.77
C THR A 72 6.35 17.98 -20.18
N ALA A 73 6.34 17.64 -21.47
CA ALA A 73 5.58 16.48 -21.97
C ALA A 73 6.08 15.16 -21.40
N ALA A 74 7.40 14.96 -21.36
CA ALA A 74 8.01 13.77 -20.76
C ALA A 74 7.68 13.63 -19.26
N THR A 75 7.70 14.74 -18.51
CA THR A 75 7.35 14.77 -17.09
C THR A 75 5.88 14.41 -16.86
N THR A 76 4.98 14.84 -17.76
CA THR A 76 3.57 14.42 -17.72
C THR A 76 3.43 12.90 -17.90
N SER A 77 4.11 12.34 -18.89
CA SER A 77 4.10 10.88 -19.11
C SER A 77 4.71 10.11 -17.96
N ILE A 78 5.79 10.60 -17.34
CA ILE A 78 6.40 10.02 -16.15
C ILE A 78 5.40 10.04 -15.00
N LYS A 79 4.69 11.14 -14.76
CA LYS A 79 3.64 11.22 -13.74
C LYS A 79 2.54 10.19 -13.95
N GLU A 80 2.01 10.08 -15.19
CA GLU A 80 0.97 9.10 -15.51
C GLU A 80 1.44 7.67 -15.29
N SER A 81 2.64 7.34 -15.72
CA SER A 81 3.26 6.03 -15.51
C SER A 81 3.47 5.74 -14.02
N PHE A 82 3.93 6.74 -13.27
CA PHE A 82 4.16 6.63 -11.83
C PHE A 82 2.85 6.37 -11.07
N VAL A 83 1.80 7.14 -11.34
CA VAL A 83 0.47 6.91 -10.73
C VAL A 83 -0.11 5.56 -11.17
N GLY A 84 0.02 5.21 -12.45
CA GLY A 84 -0.48 3.96 -13.02
C GLY A 84 0.25 2.70 -12.52
N SER A 85 1.45 2.85 -11.95
CA SER A 85 2.20 1.71 -11.38
C SER A 85 1.61 1.19 -10.05
N TYR A 86 0.78 1.97 -9.39
CA TYR A 86 0.13 1.60 -8.13
C TYR A 86 -1.23 0.95 -8.38
N ASN A 87 -1.27 -0.37 -8.26
CA ASN A 87 -2.51 -1.14 -8.42
C ASN A 87 -3.19 -1.40 -7.07
N ILE A 88 -4.49 -1.14 -7.00
CA ILE A 88 -5.28 -1.45 -5.80
C ILE A 88 -5.84 -2.86 -5.97
N VAL A 89 -5.39 -3.79 -5.13
CA VAL A 89 -5.87 -5.18 -5.10
C VAL A 89 -6.55 -5.43 -3.76
N GLY A 90 -7.88 -5.63 -3.76
CA GLY A 90 -8.67 -5.85 -2.54
C GLY A 90 -8.96 -7.33 -2.22
N ALA A 91 -8.88 -8.22 -3.21
CA ALA A 91 -9.25 -9.62 -3.02
C ALA A 91 -8.36 -10.34 -2.00
N SER A 92 -7.04 -10.15 -2.06
CA SER A 92 -6.09 -10.74 -1.09
C SER A 92 -6.33 -10.25 0.33
N GLY A 93 -6.68 -8.99 0.53
CA GLY A 93 -7.04 -8.45 1.84
C GLY A 93 -8.25 -9.16 2.46
N SER A 94 -9.23 -9.58 1.63
CA SER A 94 -10.35 -10.41 2.11
C SER A 94 -9.89 -11.76 2.64
N VAL A 95 -8.94 -12.40 1.95
CA VAL A 95 -8.36 -13.69 2.38
C VAL A 95 -7.62 -13.53 3.70
N PHE A 96 -6.84 -12.47 3.88
CA PHE A 96 -6.15 -12.18 5.13
C PHE A 96 -7.11 -11.89 6.29
N GLY A 97 -8.23 -11.19 6.02
CA GLY A 97 -9.30 -11.01 6.99
C GLY A 97 -9.94 -12.32 7.42
N LEU A 98 -10.18 -13.26 6.49
CA LEU A 98 -10.68 -14.60 6.80
C LEU A 98 -9.66 -15.44 7.57
N LEU A 99 -8.38 -15.35 7.18
CA LEU A 99 -7.30 -16.06 7.86
C LEU A 99 -7.19 -15.62 9.33
N LEU A 100 -7.27 -14.32 9.58
CA LEU A 100 -7.30 -13.79 10.93
C LEU A 100 -8.53 -14.26 11.69
N ALA A 101 -9.73 -14.20 11.08
CA ALA A 101 -10.96 -14.67 11.68
C ALA A 101 -10.85 -16.15 12.07
N PHE A 102 -10.26 -16.99 11.23
CA PHE A 102 -9.99 -18.39 11.51
C PHE A 102 -9.06 -18.55 12.73
N GLY A 103 -7.95 -17.79 12.78
CA GLY A 103 -7.03 -17.82 13.91
C GLY A 103 -7.66 -17.38 15.24
N MET A 104 -8.62 -16.42 15.18
CA MET A 104 -9.36 -15.95 16.36
C MET A 104 -10.46 -16.91 16.83
N LEU A 105 -11.15 -17.56 15.89
CA LEU A 105 -12.26 -18.49 16.18
C LEU A 105 -11.76 -19.89 16.54
N PHE A 106 -10.69 -20.35 15.89
CA PHE A 106 -10.13 -21.68 16.04
C PHE A 106 -8.64 -21.65 16.39
N PRO A 107 -8.25 -21.01 17.51
CA PRO A 107 -6.84 -20.68 17.81
C PRO A 107 -5.93 -21.91 17.98
N ASN A 108 -6.49 -23.04 18.37
CA ASN A 108 -5.74 -24.27 18.60
C ASN A 108 -5.81 -25.29 17.44
N SER A 109 -6.57 -24.96 16.38
CA SER A 109 -6.59 -25.79 15.16
C SER A 109 -5.23 -25.75 14.46
N TYR A 110 -4.86 -26.86 13.86
CA TYR A 110 -3.59 -26.98 13.15
C TYR A 110 -3.76 -26.59 11.69
N ILE A 111 -2.83 -25.76 11.21
CA ILE A 111 -2.61 -25.45 9.80
C ILE A 111 -1.33 -26.16 9.39
N TYR A 112 -1.40 -26.98 8.34
CA TYR A 112 -0.23 -27.70 7.83
C TYR A 112 0.47 -26.88 6.76
N ILE A 113 1.62 -26.31 7.12
CA ILE A 113 2.46 -25.58 6.17
C ILE A 113 3.18 -26.59 5.29
N TRP A 114 3.00 -26.46 3.95
CA TRP A 114 3.57 -27.40 2.97
C TRP A 114 3.24 -28.88 3.27
N PHE A 115 2.09 -29.14 3.89
CA PHE A 115 1.63 -30.48 4.30
C PHE A 115 2.54 -31.20 5.31
N LEU A 116 3.58 -30.55 5.81
CA LEU A 116 4.61 -31.18 6.67
C LEU A 116 4.61 -30.62 8.09
N LEU A 117 4.51 -29.28 8.25
CA LEU A 117 4.69 -28.63 9.54
C LEU A 117 3.35 -28.21 10.15
N PRO A 118 2.87 -28.89 11.22
CA PRO A 118 1.65 -28.49 11.90
C PRO A 118 1.91 -27.28 12.79
N LEU A 119 1.29 -26.14 12.48
CA LEU A 119 1.35 -24.93 13.28
C LEU A 119 -0.06 -24.56 13.77
N LYS A 120 -0.21 -24.20 15.05
CA LYS A 120 -1.51 -23.73 15.55
C LYS A 120 -1.91 -22.42 14.87
N ALA A 121 -3.19 -22.30 14.50
CA ALA A 121 -3.72 -21.19 13.73
C ALA A 121 -3.39 -19.81 14.34
N LYS A 122 -3.45 -19.68 15.66
CA LYS A 122 -3.08 -18.43 16.36
C LYS A 122 -1.64 -17.99 16.09
N TYR A 123 -0.68 -18.93 16.10
CA TYR A 123 0.72 -18.61 15.85
C TYR A 123 0.97 -18.30 14.38
N PHE A 124 0.34 -19.08 13.48
CA PHE A 124 0.42 -18.84 12.05
C PHE A 124 -0.01 -17.40 11.69
N VAL A 125 -1.17 -16.98 12.19
CA VAL A 125 -1.73 -15.64 11.88
C VAL A 125 -0.88 -14.53 12.47
N ILE A 126 -0.35 -14.69 13.69
CA ILE A 126 0.52 -13.69 14.32
C ILE A 126 1.83 -13.54 13.54
N ILE A 127 2.48 -14.66 13.23
CA ILE A 127 3.76 -14.65 12.49
C ILE A 127 3.54 -14.03 11.09
N TYR A 128 2.49 -14.44 10.39
CA TYR A 128 2.22 -13.96 9.05
C TYR A 128 1.91 -12.46 9.05
N GLY A 129 1.08 -11.98 9.98
CA GLY A 129 0.79 -10.56 10.14
C GLY A 129 2.03 -9.73 10.51
N ALA A 130 2.94 -10.28 11.34
CA ALA A 130 4.20 -9.63 11.68
C ALA A 130 5.14 -9.53 10.46
N LEU A 131 5.20 -10.57 9.62
CA LEU A 131 5.97 -10.54 8.37
C LEU A 131 5.41 -9.53 7.38
N GLU A 132 4.08 -9.45 7.21
CA GLU A 132 3.43 -8.44 6.36
C GLU A 132 3.76 -7.02 6.81
N LEU A 133 3.74 -6.77 8.13
CA LEU A 133 4.12 -5.48 8.69
C LEU A 133 5.60 -5.17 8.44
N PHE A 134 6.47 -6.15 8.69
CA PHE A 134 7.91 -5.99 8.50
C PHE A 134 8.25 -5.65 7.04
N PHE A 135 7.76 -6.43 6.08
CA PHE A 135 8.01 -6.19 4.66
C PHE A 135 7.33 -4.91 4.15
N GLY A 136 6.15 -4.56 4.67
CA GLY A 136 5.50 -3.29 4.33
C GLY A 136 6.32 -2.08 4.77
N ILE A 137 6.96 -2.12 5.95
CA ILE A 137 7.83 -1.04 6.45
C ILE A 137 9.19 -1.05 5.74
N ALA A 138 9.74 -2.23 5.46
CA ALA A 138 11.01 -2.37 4.75
C ALA A 138 10.95 -1.88 3.30
N GLY A 139 9.75 -1.68 2.75
CA GLY A 139 9.57 -1.15 1.39
C GLY A 139 10.07 -2.10 0.32
N THR A 140 9.87 -3.41 0.49
CA THR A 140 10.27 -4.41 -0.50
C THR A 140 9.53 -4.18 -1.81
N ALA A 141 10.28 -4.06 -2.91
CA ALA A 141 9.73 -3.78 -4.25
C ALA A 141 9.22 -5.07 -4.94
N ASP A 142 8.59 -5.95 -4.20
CA ASP A 142 8.10 -7.25 -4.68
C ASP A 142 6.69 -7.20 -5.29
N GLY A 143 6.08 -6.00 -5.38
CA GLY A 143 4.74 -5.79 -5.92
C GLY A 143 3.61 -6.31 -5.02
N ILE A 144 3.92 -6.75 -3.80
CA ILE A 144 2.94 -7.25 -2.84
C ILE A 144 2.34 -6.08 -2.04
N ALA A 145 1.02 -6.05 -1.96
CA ALA A 145 0.30 -5.01 -1.23
C ALA A 145 0.20 -5.35 0.28
N HIS A 146 1.33 -5.39 1.00
CA HIS A 146 1.42 -5.74 2.42
C HIS A 146 0.40 -4.98 3.29
N PHE A 147 0.25 -3.68 3.05
CA PHE A 147 -0.72 -2.87 3.78
C PHE A 147 -2.19 -3.19 3.45
N ALA A 148 -2.48 -3.73 2.26
CA ALA A 148 -3.81 -4.25 1.94
C ALA A 148 -4.12 -5.52 2.76
N HIS A 149 -3.14 -6.40 2.93
CA HIS A 149 -3.26 -7.60 3.77
C HIS A 149 -3.51 -7.23 5.23
N LEU A 150 -2.69 -6.35 5.79
CA LEU A 150 -2.86 -5.83 7.15
C LEU A 150 -4.21 -5.12 7.33
N GLY A 151 -4.62 -4.33 6.35
CA GLY A 151 -5.94 -3.69 6.33
C GLY A 151 -7.08 -4.71 6.41
N GLY A 152 -7.00 -5.79 5.63
CA GLY A 152 -7.95 -6.90 5.69
C GLY A 152 -8.01 -7.57 7.06
N MET A 153 -6.85 -7.77 7.69
CA MET A 153 -6.76 -8.32 9.05
C MET A 153 -7.41 -7.40 10.08
N VAL A 154 -7.13 -6.10 10.04
CA VAL A 154 -7.72 -5.11 10.95
C VAL A 154 -9.25 -5.11 10.86
N PHE A 155 -9.81 -5.06 9.66
CA PHE A 155 -11.26 -5.16 9.48
C PHE A 155 -11.81 -6.52 9.90
N GLY A 156 -11.05 -7.60 9.73
CA GLY A 156 -11.38 -8.93 10.25
C GLY A 156 -11.53 -8.94 11.77
N ILE A 157 -10.60 -8.31 12.51
CA ILE A 157 -10.70 -8.16 13.97
C ILE A 157 -12.00 -7.45 14.36
N PHE A 158 -12.28 -6.28 13.78
CA PHE A 158 -13.49 -5.52 14.10
C PHE A 158 -14.76 -6.32 13.86
N MET A 159 -14.85 -7.05 12.75
CA MET A 159 -16.00 -7.90 12.45
C MET A 159 -16.18 -9.02 13.48
N ILE A 160 -15.13 -9.73 13.84
CA ILE A 160 -15.20 -10.83 14.82
C ILE A 160 -15.58 -10.30 16.20
N LEU A 161 -15.00 -9.17 16.63
CA LEU A 161 -15.34 -8.55 17.91
C LEU A 161 -16.80 -8.07 17.95
N TYR A 162 -17.28 -7.48 16.84
CA TYR A 162 -18.66 -7.05 16.71
C TYR A 162 -19.63 -8.24 16.82
N TRP A 163 -19.37 -9.34 16.10
CA TRP A 163 -20.24 -10.51 16.16
C TRP A 163 -20.23 -11.19 17.53
N ARG A 164 -19.06 -11.33 18.16
CA ARG A 164 -18.96 -11.87 19.52
C ARG A 164 -19.76 -11.04 20.55
N LYS A 165 -19.74 -9.71 20.39
CA LYS A 165 -20.54 -8.83 21.23
C LYS A 165 -22.03 -9.06 20.98
N LYS A 166 -22.47 -9.06 19.73
CA LYS A 166 -23.87 -9.27 19.35
C LYS A 166 -24.42 -10.61 19.82
N ASP A 167 -23.63 -11.70 19.67
CA ASP A 167 -24.04 -13.03 20.12
C ASP A 167 -24.18 -13.09 21.64
N ARG A 168 -23.30 -12.44 22.37
CA ARG A 168 -23.39 -12.31 23.83
C ARG A 168 -24.66 -11.55 24.23
N ASP A 169 -24.93 -10.44 23.61
CA ASP A 169 -26.09 -9.59 23.92
C ASP A 169 -27.42 -10.33 23.59
N ASN A 170 -27.46 -11.11 22.52
CA ASN A 170 -28.63 -11.92 22.14
C ASN A 170 -28.88 -13.09 23.12
N ASN A 171 -27.84 -13.68 23.71
CA ASN A 171 -28.00 -14.77 24.67
C ASN A 171 -28.54 -14.33 26.03
N TRP A 172 -28.49 -13.02 26.37
CA TRP A 172 -29.07 -12.51 27.63
C TRP A 172 -30.60 -12.40 27.58
N TYR A 173 -31.24 -12.45 26.39
CA TYR A 173 -32.69 -12.38 26.23
C TYR A 173 -33.40 -13.74 26.21
N ASN A 174 -32.64 -14.85 26.32
CA ASN A 174 -33.17 -16.21 26.23
C ASN A 174 -33.18 -16.96 27.57
N TYR A 175 -33.05 -16.26 28.73
CA TYR A 175 -33.22 -16.80 30.09
C TYR A 175 -34.24 -16.01 30.86
#